data_2bd3dd832d9f935d85e3a36f59929668
#
_entry.id   2bd3dd832d9f935d85e3a36f59929668
#
_cell.length_a   1.000
_cell.length_b   1.000
_cell.length_c   1.000
_cell.angle_alpha   90.00
_cell.angle_beta   90.00
_cell.angle_gamma   90.00
#
_symmetry.space_group_name_H-M   'P 1'
#
loop_
_entity.id
_entity.type
_entity.pdbx_description
1 polymer ?
#
loop_
_entity_poly.entity_id
_entity_poly.type
_entity_poly.pdbx_seq_one_letter_code
_entity_poly.pdbx_strand_id
1 'polypeptide(L)'
;MRVIAHRGFGATAPENTIAAIRSAADRADAVEFDVRRCGSGELVVIHDETIDRVTDGAGTVASSSLQQLKRHVVLESGERIPTLEEMLAALPPNIEVNLEMKELDMAADVLAAIEGIENRVVTTSFLVPELRTMRDLDSDQPTGLLANRHLENPVTTAIELGCEVIGANWWRCLTTRLVPRAKAVDLEVHSWSIERRPVATLLEQRGVDYVSADRPIRP
;
A
#
# COMPACT_ATOMS: atom_id res chain seq x y z
N MET A 1 14.93 -7.57 8.68
CA MET A 1 13.54 -7.09 8.40
C MET A 1 13.60 -5.75 7.73
N ARG A 2 12.84 -5.54 6.65
CA ARG A 2 12.75 -4.32 5.86
C ARG A 2 11.60 -3.42 6.33
N VAL A 3 11.69 -2.11 6.10
CA VAL A 3 10.70 -1.12 6.53
C VAL A 3 9.99 -0.54 5.32
N ILE A 4 8.66 -0.56 5.35
CA ILE A 4 7.79 0.13 4.41
C ILE A 4 7.31 1.44 5.04
N ALA A 5 7.52 2.56 4.37
CA ALA A 5 6.95 3.84 4.79
C ALA A 5 5.46 3.90 4.40
N HIS A 6 4.60 3.60 5.37
CA HIS A 6 3.14 3.60 5.20
C HIS A 6 2.65 5.01 4.86
N ARG A 7 2.09 5.18 3.67
CA ARG A 7 1.68 6.48 3.09
C ARG A 7 2.78 7.55 3.12
N GLY A 8 4.07 7.12 3.00
CA GLY A 8 5.20 8.02 3.13
C GLY A 8 5.52 8.46 4.55
N PHE A 9 5.31 7.61 5.57
CA PHE A 9 5.36 7.92 6.99
C PHE A 9 4.29 8.94 7.41
N GLY A 10 3.03 8.62 7.18
CA GLY A 10 1.87 9.49 7.36
C GLY A 10 1.68 10.15 8.73
N ALA A 11 2.36 9.67 9.80
CA ALA A 11 2.36 10.33 11.09
C ALA A 11 3.44 11.44 11.23
N THR A 12 4.30 11.62 10.24
CA THR A 12 5.39 12.61 10.26
C THR A 12 5.41 13.52 9.04
N ALA A 13 4.63 13.19 8.01
CA ALA A 13 4.47 13.95 6.77
C ALA A 13 3.01 13.84 6.31
N PRO A 14 2.52 14.75 5.47
CA PRO A 14 1.20 14.65 4.87
C PRO A 14 1.05 13.37 4.06
N GLU A 15 0.22 12.44 4.54
CA GLU A 15 0.07 11.11 3.97
C GLU A 15 -0.29 11.13 2.49
N ASN A 16 0.20 10.15 1.73
CA ASN A 16 -0.13 9.94 0.32
C ASN A 16 0.22 11.15 -0.59
N THR A 17 1.18 11.98 -0.20
CA THR A 17 1.71 13.08 -1.03
C THR A 17 3.04 12.70 -1.67
N ILE A 18 3.37 13.36 -2.79
CA ILE A 18 4.65 13.18 -3.47
C ILE A 18 5.81 13.57 -2.56
N ALA A 19 5.67 14.66 -1.82
CA ALA A 19 6.70 15.12 -0.88
C ALA A 19 6.96 14.10 0.24
N ALA A 20 5.90 13.50 0.80
CA ALA A 20 6.01 12.46 1.82
C ALA A 20 6.75 11.22 1.30
N ILE A 21 6.37 10.72 0.13
CA ILE A 21 7.00 9.54 -0.50
C ILE A 21 8.49 9.80 -0.79
N ARG A 22 8.83 10.95 -1.37
CA ARG A 22 10.23 11.32 -1.63
C ARG A 22 11.06 11.43 -0.35
N SER A 23 10.50 12.07 0.69
CA SER A 23 11.19 12.20 1.98
C SER A 23 11.35 10.86 2.71
N ALA A 24 10.45 9.92 2.50
CA ALA A 24 10.49 8.60 3.12
C ALA A 24 11.52 7.67 2.47
N ALA A 25 11.77 7.82 1.17
CA ALA A 25 12.63 6.92 0.40
C ALA A 25 14.07 6.82 0.91
N ASP A 26 14.62 7.87 1.51
CA ASP A 26 15.97 7.85 2.14
C ASP A 26 16.01 7.10 3.48
N ARG A 27 14.85 6.73 4.05
CA ARG A 27 14.71 6.19 5.40
C ARG A 27 13.94 4.87 5.48
N ALA A 28 13.47 4.36 4.33
CA ALA A 28 12.73 3.13 4.21
C ALA A 28 13.29 2.26 3.08
N ASP A 29 12.98 0.98 3.08
CA ASP A 29 13.34 0.04 2.01
C ASP A 29 12.26 0.03 0.92
N ALA A 30 11.03 0.38 1.30
CA ALA A 30 9.90 0.50 0.41
C ALA A 30 8.99 1.66 0.83
N VAL A 31 8.22 2.17 -0.10
CA VAL A 31 7.13 3.12 0.17
C VAL A 31 5.80 2.45 -0.13
N GLU A 32 4.77 2.86 0.59
CA GLU A 32 3.42 2.39 0.35
C GLU A 32 2.49 3.58 0.14
N PHE A 33 1.53 3.41 -0.74
CA PHE A 33 0.44 4.36 -0.97
C PHE A 33 -0.83 3.67 -1.47
N ASP A 34 -1.95 4.34 -1.20
CA ASP A 34 -3.29 3.85 -1.46
C ASP A 34 -3.87 4.46 -2.75
N VAL A 35 -4.51 3.65 -3.59
CA VAL A 35 -5.07 4.11 -4.86
C VAL A 35 -6.58 3.91 -4.90
N ARG A 36 -7.28 4.96 -5.35
CA ARG A 36 -8.73 4.99 -5.60
C ARG A 36 -9.04 5.58 -6.96
N ARG A 37 -10.25 5.33 -7.47
CA ARG A 37 -10.74 5.95 -8.69
C ARG A 37 -11.59 7.17 -8.37
N CYS A 38 -11.31 8.31 -8.99
CA CYS A 38 -12.16 9.49 -8.86
C CYS A 38 -13.34 9.46 -9.84
N GLY A 39 -14.31 10.36 -9.65
CA GLY A 39 -15.57 10.39 -10.43
C GLY A 39 -15.41 10.67 -11.92
N SER A 40 -14.28 11.20 -12.36
CA SER A 40 -13.94 11.38 -13.78
C SER A 40 -13.13 10.23 -14.39
N GLY A 41 -12.78 9.22 -13.57
CA GLY A 41 -12.17 7.95 -14.02
C GLY A 41 -10.69 7.81 -13.72
N GLU A 42 -9.97 8.87 -13.39
CA GLU A 42 -8.53 8.83 -13.11
C GLU A 42 -8.25 8.12 -11.78
N LEU A 43 -7.11 7.44 -11.69
CA LEU A 43 -6.60 6.88 -10.45
C LEU A 43 -5.89 7.97 -9.63
N VAL A 44 -6.28 8.11 -8.37
CA VAL A 44 -5.74 9.10 -7.43
C VAL A 44 -5.19 8.43 -6.17
N VAL A 45 -4.17 9.05 -5.56
CA VAL A 45 -3.50 8.47 -4.40
C VAL A 45 -4.10 9.07 -3.13
N ILE A 46 -4.98 8.29 -2.49
CA ILE A 46 -5.69 8.64 -1.26
C ILE A 46 -6.23 7.39 -0.58
N HIS A 47 -6.17 7.35 0.75
CA HIS A 47 -6.66 6.19 1.52
C HIS A 47 -8.19 6.16 1.66
N ASP A 48 -8.78 7.25 2.14
CA ASP A 48 -10.19 7.30 2.53
C ASP A 48 -11.12 7.42 1.30
N GLU A 49 -12.36 7.00 1.44
CA GLU A 49 -13.40 7.21 0.43
C GLU A 49 -13.79 8.68 0.30
N THR A 50 -13.48 9.50 1.32
CA THR A 50 -13.74 10.94 1.36
C THR A 50 -12.45 11.74 1.54
N ILE A 51 -12.46 13.00 1.09
CA ILE A 51 -11.29 13.89 1.21
C ILE A 51 -11.25 14.67 2.53
N ASP A 52 -12.27 14.54 3.37
CA ASP A 52 -12.55 15.38 4.55
C ASP A 52 -11.44 15.36 5.61
N ARG A 53 -10.85 14.18 5.86
CA ARG A 53 -9.82 14.00 6.89
C ARG A 53 -8.47 14.58 6.49
N VAL A 54 -8.15 14.49 5.22
CA VAL A 54 -6.78 14.76 4.72
C VAL A 54 -6.69 16.01 3.86
N THR A 55 -7.79 16.77 3.67
CA THR A 55 -7.76 18.02 2.90
C THR A 55 -8.56 19.13 3.58
N ASP A 56 -8.46 20.34 3.02
CA ASP A 56 -9.29 21.50 3.38
C ASP A 56 -10.69 21.47 2.75
N GLY A 57 -11.06 20.39 2.05
CA GLY A 57 -12.34 20.19 1.40
C GLY A 57 -13.18 19.09 2.03
N ALA A 58 -14.35 18.82 1.44
CA ALA A 58 -15.22 17.73 1.84
C ALA A 58 -15.88 17.09 0.60
N GLY A 59 -16.15 15.78 0.66
CA GLY A 59 -16.82 15.03 -0.39
C GLY A 59 -16.20 13.68 -0.67
N THR A 60 -16.90 12.86 -1.46
CA THR A 60 -16.40 11.52 -1.81
C THR A 60 -15.52 11.57 -3.06
N VAL A 61 -14.47 10.78 -3.05
CA VAL A 61 -13.53 10.64 -4.18
C VAL A 61 -14.29 10.17 -5.42
N ALA A 62 -15.11 9.14 -5.29
CA ALA A 62 -15.86 8.52 -6.39
C ALA A 62 -16.90 9.46 -7.06
N SER A 63 -17.35 10.53 -6.40
CA SER A 63 -18.28 11.51 -6.99
C SER A 63 -17.61 12.82 -7.41
N SER A 64 -16.31 12.98 -7.15
CA SER A 64 -15.54 14.19 -7.47
C SER A 64 -14.69 13.97 -8.71
N SER A 65 -14.72 14.93 -9.66
CA SER A 65 -13.76 14.90 -10.77
C SER A 65 -12.34 15.20 -10.28
N LEU A 66 -11.32 14.78 -11.05
CA LEU A 66 -9.93 15.12 -10.77
C LEU A 66 -9.73 16.63 -10.61
N GLN A 67 -10.37 17.44 -11.47
CA GLN A 67 -10.31 18.90 -11.38
C GLN A 67 -10.85 19.44 -10.04
N GLN A 68 -11.88 18.82 -9.48
CA GLN A 68 -12.43 19.20 -8.18
C GLN A 68 -11.47 18.80 -7.07
N LEU A 69 -10.96 17.56 -7.07
CA LEU A 69 -9.99 17.07 -6.08
C LEU A 69 -8.72 17.93 -6.04
N LYS A 70 -8.20 18.32 -7.22
CA LYS A 70 -7.00 19.17 -7.34
C LYS A 70 -7.16 20.60 -6.80
N ARG A 71 -8.36 21.04 -6.43
CA ARG A 71 -8.58 22.35 -5.78
C ARG A 71 -8.19 22.35 -4.30
N HIS A 72 -8.20 21.19 -3.67
CA HIS A 72 -8.01 21.04 -2.23
C HIS A 72 -6.54 20.78 -1.87
N VAL A 73 -6.12 21.33 -0.74
CA VAL A 73 -4.76 21.17 -0.19
C VAL A 73 -4.76 20.03 0.82
N VAL A 74 -3.77 19.16 0.72
CA VAL A 74 -3.59 18.03 1.65
C VAL A 74 -2.91 18.54 2.93
N LEU A 75 -3.60 18.43 4.08
CA LEU A 75 -3.05 18.68 5.43
C LEU A 75 -2.13 19.92 5.55
N GLU A 76 -2.54 21.06 5.01
CA GLU A 76 -1.78 22.33 5.03
C GLU A 76 -0.38 22.27 4.39
N SER A 77 -0.09 21.20 3.63
CA SER A 77 1.24 20.96 3.03
C SER A 77 1.56 21.82 1.80
N GLY A 78 0.55 22.43 1.19
CA GLY A 78 0.62 23.01 -0.16
C GLY A 78 0.53 21.96 -1.29
N GLU A 79 0.63 20.67 -0.98
CA GLU A 79 0.46 19.56 -1.93
C GLU A 79 -1.02 19.35 -2.28
N ARG A 80 -1.27 18.74 -3.44
CA ARG A 80 -2.59 18.30 -3.89
C ARG A 80 -2.66 16.78 -3.88
N ILE A 81 -3.88 16.21 -3.89
CA ILE A 81 -4.06 14.77 -4.11
C ILE A 81 -3.41 14.42 -5.47
N PRO A 82 -2.36 13.59 -5.52
CA PRO A 82 -1.71 13.24 -6.78
C PRO A 82 -2.52 12.20 -7.54
N THR A 83 -2.38 12.17 -8.87
CA THR A 83 -2.78 10.99 -9.63
C THR A 83 -1.75 9.87 -9.44
N LEU A 84 -2.12 8.64 -9.81
CA LEU A 84 -1.18 7.52 -9.77
C LEU A 84 0.04 7.78 -10.66
N GLU A 85 -0.18 8.31 -11.88
CA GLU A 85 0.91 8.63 -12.81
C GLU A 85 1.85 9.70 -12.25
N GLU A 86 1.31 10.77 -11.61
CA GLU A 86 2.14 11.79 -10.95
C GLU A 86 2.97 11.19 -9.81
N MET A 87 2.38 10.27 -9.03
CA MET A 87 3.08 9.58 -7.94
C MET A 87 4.19 8.69 -8.48
N LEU A 88 3.90 7.85 -9.48
CA LEU A 88 4.88 6.95 -10.10
C LEU A 88 6.04 7.72 -10.75
N ALA A 89 5.75 8.80 -11.48
CA ALA A 89 6.76 9.66 -12.07
C ALA A 89 7.65 10.39 -11.04
N ALA A 90 7.20 10.48 -9.80
CA ALA A 90 7.91 11.14 -8.71
C ALA A 90 8.76 10.19 -7.86
N LEU A 91 8.65 8.87 -8.06
CA LEU A 91 9.39 7.87 -7.29
C LEU A 91 10.90 8.04 -7.44
N PRO A 92 11.66 8.01 -6.35
CA PRO A 92 13.11 7.86 -6.44
C PRO A 92 13.49 6.51 -7.06
N PRO A 93 14.63 6.43 -7.78
CA PRO A 93 15.09 5.17 -8.34
C PRO A 93 15.38 4.16 -7.21
N ASN A 94 15.20 2.87 -7.52
CA ASN A 94 15.52 1.73 -6.64
C ASN A 94 14.71 1.62 -5.34
N ILE A 95 13.67 2.43 -5.11
CA ILE A 95 12.74 2.20 -3.98
C ILE A 95 11.69 1.15 -4.37
N GLU A 96 11.42 0.18 -3.49
CA GLU A 96 10.31 -0.73 -3.71
C GLU A 96 8.98 0.00 -3.43
N VAL A 97 7.93 -0.41 -4.14
CA VAL A 97 6.58 0.16 -4.02
C VAL A 97 5.60 -0.91 -3.60
N ASN A 98 4.84 -0.64 -2.56
CA ASN A 98 3.63 -1.36 -2.20
C ASN A 98 2.42 -0.50 -2.58
N LEU A 99 1.73 -0.85 -3.66
CA LEU A 99 0.56 -0.12 -4.17
C LEU A 99 -0.71 -0.84 -3.70
N GLU A 100 -1.47 -0.22 -2.79
CA GLU A 100 -2.73 -0.79 -2.31
C GLU A 100 -3.90 -0.36 -3.21
N MET A 101 -4.55 -1.33 -3.86
CA MET A 101 -5.81 -1.13 -4.59
C MET A 101 -6.99 -1.20 -3.61
N LYS A 102 -7.72 -0.08 -3.49
CA LYS A 102 -8.81 0.07 -2.50
C LYS A 102 -10.19 -0.33 -3.03
N GLU A 103 -10.34 -0.50 -4.33
CA GLU A 103 -11.62 -0.70 -4.99
C GLU A 103 -11.53 -1.82 -6.02
N LEU A 104 -12.68 -2.30 -6.48
CA LEU A 104 -12.78 -3.25 -7.60
C LEU A 104 -12.59 -2.53 -8.94
N ASP A 105 -12.35 -3.30 -10.00
CA ASP A 105 -12.23 -2.82 -11.38
C ASP A 105 -11.08 -1.82 -11.62
N MET A 106 -9.98 -1.93 -10.83
CA MET A 106 -8.79 -1.09 -10.96
C MET A 106 -7.62 -1.79 -11.65
N ALA A 107 -7.58 -3.11 -11.64
CA ALA A 107 -6.41 -3.90 -12.00
C ALA A 107 -5.84 -3.56 -13.38
N ALA A 108 -6.69 -3.41 -14.40
CA ALA A 108 -6.24 -3.09 -15.77
C ALA A 108 -5.60 -1.71 -15.87
N ASP A 109 -6.18 -0.70 -15.21
CA ASP A 109 -5.65 0.67 -15.25
C ASP A 109 -4.39 0.81 -14.39
N VAL A 110 -4.30 0.07 -13.27
CA VAL A 110 -3.08 -0.01 -12.45
C VAL A 110 -1.95 -0.67 -13.26
N LEU A 111 -2.21 -1.79 -13.94
CA LEU A 111 -1.21 -2.44 -14.81
C LEU A 111 -0.71 -1.49 -15.89
N ALA A 112 -1.63 -0.78 -16.57
CA ALA A 112 -1.26 0.20 -17.58
C ALA A 112 -0.42 1.36 -17.02
N ALA A 113 -0.71 1.81 -15.78
CA ALA A 113 0.03 2.89 -15.15
C ALA A 113 1.44 2.48 -14.69
N ILE A 114 1.64 1.22 -14.27
CA ILE A 114 2.95 0.73 -13.82
C ILE A 114 3.81 0.18 -14.96
N GLU A 115 3.27 0.08 -16.18
CA GLU A 115 4.04 -0.37 -17.35
C GLU A 115 5.26 0.54 -17.57
N GLY A 116 6.44 -0.06 -17.66
CA GLY A 116 7.70 0.65 -17.86
C GLY A 116 8.29 1.32 -16.61
N ILE A 117 7.69 1.17 -15.43
CA ILE A 117 8.27 1.61 -14.16
C ILE A 117 9.41 0.65 -13.77
N GLU A 118 10.61 1.20 -13.54
CA GLU A 118 11.81 0.40 -13.19
C GLU A 118 11.80 -0.11 -11.75
N ASN A 119 11.02 0.53 -10.87
CA ASN A 119 10.88 0.13 -9.47
C ASN A 119 10.12 -1.20 -9.36
N ARG A 120 10.50 -2.07 -8.43
CA ARG A 120 9.68 -3.24 -8.08
C ARG A 120 8.37 -2.74 -7.47
N VAL A 121 7.26 -2.99 -8.14
CA VAL A 121 5.91 -2.68 -7.67
C VAL A 121 5.21 -3.96 -7.24
N VAL A 122 4.79 -4.05 -5.98
CA VAL A 122 3.89 -5.10 -5.48
C VAL A 122 2.50 -4.49 -5.36
N THR A 123 1.54 -5.00 -6.12
CA THR A 123 0.15 -4.58 -6.01
C THR A 123 -0.56 -5.37 -4.93
N THR A 124 -1.11 -4.67 -3.93
CA THR A 124 -1.75 -5.30 -2.79
C THR A 124 -3.23 -4.91 -2.69
N SER A 125 -4.04 -5.78 -2.09
CA SER A 125 -5.44 -5.47 -1.81
C SER A 125 -6.01 -6.35 -0.70
N PHE A 126 -7.05 -5.86 -0.01
CA PHE A 126 -7.96 -6.65 0.81
C PHE A 126 -9.03 -7.37 -0.02
N LEU A 127 -9.19 -6.99 -1.28
CA LEU A 127 -10.24 -7.44 -2.18
C LEU A 127 -9.73 -8.63 -3.00
N VAL A 128 -10.09 -9.83 -2.57
CA VAL A 128 -9.74 -11.09 -3.26
C VAL A 128 -10.13 -11.09 -4.75
N PRO A 129 -11.32 -10.59 -5.15
CA PRO A 129 -11.67 -10.51 -6.57
C PRO A 129 -10.71 -9.64 -7.39
N GLU A 130 -10.25 -8.52 -6.83
CA GLU A 130 -9.33 -7.61 -7.51
C GLU A 130 -7.96 -8.23 -7.76
N LEU A 131 -7.42 -8.95 -6.76
CA LEU A 131 -6.16 -9.69 -6.91
C LEU A 131 -6.28 -10.83 -7.93
N ARG A 132 -7.45 -11.47 -8.02
CA ARG A 132 -7.74 -12.48 -9.05
C ARG A 132 -7.73 -11.86 -10.44
N THR A 133 -8.42 -10.72 -10.62
CA THR A 133 -8.42 -9.97 -11.88
C THR A 133 -7.00 -9.55 -12.27
N MET A 134 -6.21 -9.05 -11.32
CA MET A 134 -4.80 -8.69 -11.55
C MET A 134 -4.01 -9.90 -12.07
N ARG A 135 -4.12 -11.06 -11.43
CA ARG A 135 -3.43 -12.28 -11.80
C ARG A 135 -3.88 -12.83 -13.16
N ASP A 136 -5.17 -12.70 -13.49
CA ASP A 136 -5.72 -13.14 -14.78
C ASP A 136 -5.23 -12.24 -15.93
N LEU A 137 -4.99 -10.94 -15.67
CA LEU A 137 -4.47 -9.99 -16.66
C LEU A 137 -2.96 -10.09 -16.85
N ASP A 138 -2.21 -10.24 -15.77
CA ASP A 138 -0.75 -10.40 -15.78
C ASP A 138 -0.30 -11.37 -14.67
N SER A 139 0.11 -12.57 -15.08
CA SER A 139 0.59 -13.60 -14.16
C SER A 139 1.96 -13.29 -13.55
N ASP A 140 2.73 -12.39 -14.13
CA ASP A 140 4.09 -12.06 -13.69
C ASP A 140 4.11 -10.84 -12.75
N GLN A 141 3.00 -10.06 -12.70
CA GLN A 141 2.90 -8.95 -11.76
C GLN A 141 2.92 -9.42 -10.30
N PRO A 142 3.88 -8.97 -9.47
CA PRO A 142 3.91 -9.30 -8.05
C PRO A 142 2.64 -8.82 -7.32
N THR A 143 1.95 -9.74 -6.63
CA THR A 143 0.72 -9.42 -5.89
C THR A 143 0.82 -9.80 -4.42
N GLY A 144 0.07 -9.09 -3.57
CA GLY A 144 -0.01 -9.35 -2.14
C GLY A 144 -1.43 -9.31 -1.58
N LEU A 145 -1.81 -10.37 -0.87
CA LEU A 145 -3.09 -10.44 -0.18
C LEU A 145 -3.01 -9.76 1.19
N LEU A 146 -3.79 -8.72 1.40
CA LEU A 146 -3.95 -8.10 2.71
C LEU A 146 -5.07 -8.83 3.49
N ALA A 147 -4.66 -9.52 4.57
CA ALA A 147 -5.55 -10.36 5.33
C ALA A 147 -6.19 -9.61 6.51
N ASN A 148 -7.44 -9.18 6.37
CA ASN A 148 -8.22 -8.66 7.48
C ASN A 148 -8.59 -9.75 8.50
N ARG A 149 -9.16 -9.35 9.64
CA ARG A 149 -9.50 -10.28 10.75
C ARG A 149 -10.57 -11.32 10.40
N HIS A 150 -11.36 -11.09 9.35
CA HIS A 150 -12.48 -11.96 8.96
C HIS A 150 -12.08 -13.02 7.93
N LEU A 151 -10.92 -12.88 7.30
CA LEU A 151 -10.42 -13.87 6.36
C LEU A 151 -9.89 -15.10 7.12
N GLU A 152 -10.61 -16.22 7.03
CA GLU A 152 -10.35 -17.41 7.85
C GLU A 152 -9.06 -18.14 7.49
N ASN A 153 -8.78 -18.35 6.21
CA ASN A 153 -7.63 -19.12 5.70
C ASN A 153 -6.70 -18.26 4.81
N PRO A 154 -6.11 -17.16 5.32
CA PRO A 154 -5.42 -16.18 4.48
C PRO A 154 -4.22 -16.75 3.72
N VAL A 155 -3.47 -17.68 4.31
CA VAL A 155 -2.31 -18.32 3.63
C VAL A 155 -2.79 -19.18 2.46
N THR A 156 -3.84 -19.98 2.66
CA THR A 156 -4.44 -20.79 1.58
C THR A 156 -4.96 -19.89 0.46
N THR A 157 -5.68 -18.83 0.81
CA THR A 157 -6.21 -17.86 -0.17
C THR A 157 -5.08 -17.20 -0.96
N ALA A 158 -3.99 -16.80 -0.29
CA ALA A 158 -2.83 -16.20 -0.97
C ALA A 158 -2.20 -17.18 -1.98
N ILE A 159 -2.06 -18.44 -1.62
CA ILE A 159 -1.56 -19.50 -2.52
C ILE A 159 -2.49 -19.67 -3.73
N GLU A 160 -3.80 -19.78 -3.50
CA GLU A 160 -4.81 -19.95 -4.56
C GLU A 160 -4.85 -18.76 -5.53
N LEU A 161 -4.50 -17.57 -5.06
CA LEU A 161 -4.36 -16.35 -5.87
C LEU A 161 -2.98 -16.23 -6.55
N GLY A 162 -2.03 -17.11 -6.23
CA GLY A 162 -0.65 -16.99 -6.71
C GLY A 162 0.06 -15.73 -6.18
N CYS A 163 -0.32 -15.23 -5.01
CA CYS A 163 0.35 -14.08 -4.41
C CYS A 163 1.76 -14.42 -3.95
N GLU A 164 2.69 -13.46 -4.06
CA GLU A 164 4.04 -13.56 -3.49
C GLU A 164 4.07 -13.09 -2.04
N VAL A 165 3.14 -12.19 -1.68
CA VAL A 165 3.11 -11.50 -0.40
C VAL A 165 1.80 -11.78 0.34
N ILE A 166 1.89 -11.97 1.65
CA ILE A 166 0.76 -11.92 2.56
C ILE A 166 1.00 -10.83 3.61
N GLY A 167 0.07 -9.87 3.68
CA GLY A 167 0.08 -8.83 4.69
C GLY A 167 -0.94 -9.08 5.79
N ALA A 168 -0.58 -8.82 7.06
CA ALA A 168 -1.50 -8.93 8.19
C ALA A 168 -1.16 -7.93 9.30
N ASN A 169 -2.18 -7.59 10.12
CA ASN A 169 -1.97 -6.79 11.31
C ASN A 169 -0.93 -7.45 12.24
N TRP A 170 -0.06 -6.64 12.87
CA TRP A 170 1.04 -7.09 13.73
C TRP A 170 0.60 -8.04 14.84
N TRP A 171 -0.58 -7.81 15.43
CA TRP A 171 -1.11 -8.69 16.47
C TRP A 171 -1.37 -10.10 15.91
N ARG A 172 -1.96 -10.21 14.73
CA ARG A 172 -2.20 -11.49 14.05
C ARG A 172 -0.89 -12.21 13.73
N CYS A 173 0.12 -11.49 13.29
CA CYS A 173 1.47 -12.04 13.05
C CYS A 173 2.11 -12.60 14.32
N LEU A 174 1.92 -11.97 15.48
CA LEU A 174 2.50 -12.42 16.75
C LEU A 174 1.71 -13.55 17.42
N THR A 175 0.38 -13.53 17.34
CA THR A 175 -0.51 -14.39 18.17
C THR A 175 -1.03 -15.62 17.45
N THR A 176 -0.87 -15.72 16.13
CA THR A 176 -1.37 -16.86 15.35
C THR A 176 -0.23 -17.63 14.67
N ARG A 177 -0.60 -18.70 13.94
CA ARG A 177 0.33 -19.47 13.11
C ARG A 177 0.47 -18.92 11.68
N LEU A 178 0.00 -17.68 11.41
CA LEU A 178 0.06 -17.08 10.07
C LEU A 178 1.50 -17.07 9.54
N VAL A 179 2.43 -16.45 10.29
CA VAL A 179 3.83 -16.28 9.84
C VAL A 179 4.50 -17.64 9.56
N PRO A 180 4.56 -18.61 10.49
CA PRO A 180 5.22 -19.88 10.20
C PRO A 180 4.53 -20.67 9.07
N ARG A 181 3.22 -20.52 8.85
CA ARG A 181 2.52 -21.17 7.73
C ARG A 181 2.86 -20.49 6.39
N ALA A 182 2.93 -19.16 6.35
CA ALA A 182 3.31 -18.40 5.18
C ALA A 182 4.76 -18.72 4.76
N LYS A 183 5.69 -18.74 5.73
CA LYS A 183 7.10 -19.05 5.47
C LYS A 183 7.32 -20.50 5.02
N ALA A 184 6.47 -21.45 5.42
CA ALA A 184 6.54 -22.83 4.99
C ALA A 184 6.17 -23.03 3.50
N VAL A 185 5.62 -22.01 2.84
CA VAL A 185 5.23 -22.00 1.42
C VAL A 185 5.85 -20.81 0.67
N ASP A 186 6.97 -20.29 1.18
CA ASP A 186 7.80 -19.23 0.60
C ASP A 186 7.10 -17.88 0.36
N LEU A 187 5.98 -17.60 1.04
CA LEU A 187 5.36 -16.28 1.00
C LEU A 187 6.19 -15.26 1.80
N GLU A 188 6.37 -14.06 1.23
CA GLU A 188 6.84 -12.89 1.98
C GLU A 188 5.74 -12.41 2.94
N VAL A 189 6.11 -12.11 4.18
CA VAL A 189 5.15 -11.64 5.19
C VAL A 189 5.36 -10.16 5.47
N HIS A 190 4.33 -9.35 5.21
CA HIS A 190 4.25 -7.94 5.60
C HIS A 190 3.37 -7.77 6.83
N SER A 191 3.76 -6.90 7.75
CA SER A 191 2.97 -6.59 8.95
C SER A 191 2.72 -5.10 9.09
N TRP A 192 1.49 -4.72 9.43
CA TRP A 192 1.07 -3.31 9.60
C TRP A 192 0.23 -3.11 10.86
N SER A 193 0.03 -1.88 11.33
CA SER A 193 1.01 -0.82 11.23
C SER A 193 1.79 -0.78 12.53
N ILE A 194 3.09 -0.47 12.46
CA ILE A 194 4.00 -0.57 13.60
C ILE A 194 4.39 0.83 14.05
N GLU A 195 4.15 1.12 15.33
CA GLU A 195 4.54 2.39 15.93
C GLU A 195 5.77 2.29 16.84
N ARG A 196 6.10 1.07 17.30
CA ARG A 196 7.09 0.85 18.36
C ARG A 196 8.14 -0.17 17.97
N ARG A 197 9.43 0.20 18.13
CA ARG A 197 10.58 -0.69 17.88
C ARG A 197 10.51 -2.06 18.56
N PRO A 198 10.10 -2.20 19.85
CA PRO A 198 10.01 -3.51 20.47
C PRO A 198 9.07 -4.48 19.74
N VAL A 199 7.96 -3.97 19.19
CA VAL A 199 7.03 -4.79 18.39
C VAL A 199 7.70 -5.21 17.08
N ALA A 200 8.41 -4.32 16.43
CA ALA A 200 9.18 -4.62 15.21
C ALA A 200 10.21 -5.71 15.46
N THR A 201 10.96 -5.65 16.56
CA THR A 201 11.95 -6.69 16.94
C THR A 201 11.28 -8.05 17.16
N LEU A 202 10.12 -8.10 17.81
CA LEU A 202 9.38 -9.35 18.01
C LEU A 202 8.89 -9.95 16.68
N LEU A 203 8.44 -9.10 15.75
CA LEU A 203 8.01 -9.52 14.42
C LEU A 203 9.18 -10.06 13.59
N GLU A 204 10.34 -9.41 13.66
CA GLU A 204 11.58 -9.88 13.03
C GLU A 204 11.98 -11.28 13.54
N GLN A 205 12.00 -11.47 14.85
CA GLN A 205 12.27 -12.78 15.48
C GLN A 205 11.23 -13.84 15.07
N ARG A 206 10.01 -13.43 14.72
CA ARG A 206 8.95 -14.32 14.25
C ARG A 206 9.09 -14.71 12.79
N GLY A 207 9.96 -14.03 12.02
CA GLY A 207 10.19 -14.27 10.59
C GLY A 207 9.36 -13.38 9.66
N VAL A 208 8.88 -12.22 10.13
CA VAL A 208 8.27 -11.20 9.28
C VAL A 208 9.34 -10.52 8.43
N ASP A 209 9.08 -10.37 7.13
CA ASP A 209 10.03 -9.83 6.16
C ASP A 209 9.98 -8.30 6.11
N TYR A 210 8.77 -7.72 6.13
CA TYR A 210 8.54 -6.28 6.10
C TYR A 210 7.59 -5.81 7.21
N VAL A 211 7.82 -4.60 7.67
CA VAL A 211 6.88 -3.88 8.55
C VAL A 211 6.52 -2.52 7.97
N SER A 212 5.23 -2.24 7.86
CA SER A 212 4.72 -0.92 7.52
C SER A 212 4.63 -0.05 8.76
N ALA A 213 5.21 1.13 8.72
CA ALA A 213 5.25 2.08 9.83
C ALA A 213 4.81 3.47 9.40
N ASP A 214 4.11 4.18 10.30
CA ASP A 214 3.65 5.55 10.08
C ASP A 214 4.74 6.61 10.41
N ARG A 215 5.87 6.16 10.94
CA ARG A 215 7.07 6.98 11.21
C ARG A 215 8.34 6.14 11.10
N PRO A 216 9.50 6.76 10.86
CA PRO A 216 10.77 6.02 10.82
C PRO A 216 11.02 5.25 12.11
N ILE A 217 11.23 3.95 12.00
CA ILE A 217 11.53 3.06 13.14
C ILE A 217 13.00 2.65 13.21
N ARG A 218 13.79 2.97 12.18
CA ARG A 218 15.26 2.90 12.20
C ARG A 218 15.86 4.19 12.77
N PRO A 219 17.07 4.14 13.37
CA PRO A 219 17.74 5.33 13.89
C PRO A 219 18.09 6.31 12.78
#